data_f5b024bf6b6cafee6ce148f7c98afc8d
#
_entry.id   f5b024bf6b6cafee6ce148f7c98afc8d
#
_cell.length_a   1.000
_cell.length_b   1.000
_cell.length_c   1.000
_cell.angle_alpha   90.00
_cell.angle_beta   90.00
_cell.angle_gamma   90.00
#
_symmetry.space_group_name_H-M   'P 1'
#
loop_
_entity.id
_entity.type
_entity.pdbx_description
1 polymer ?
#
loop_
_entity_poly.entity_id
_entity_poly.type
_entity_poly.pdbx_seq_one_letter_code
_entity_poly.pdbx_strand_id
1 'polypeptide(L)'
;MKVVNLGESNSILNKFVAQMRDRDIQKDSMRFRRNLERIGEIFAYEISKTMNASEKSVVTPLGIASVPVYDEQVVLATILRAGLPLHQGLLNYFDDAQNAFVATYRKYHKGEDFHIDVEYSSSPSLEGKMLVLADTMLATGSSLEVTYKKLCEQGQPSHTHLVCPIASAYAVEYLQKHLPEEGVTLWIAAVDEELTSRAYIVPGLGDAGDLAFGSKK
;
A
#
# COMPACT_ATOMS: atom_id res chain seq x y z
N MET A 1 10.18 -9.68 8.20
CA MET A 1 8.96 -8.94 7.79
C MET A 1 7.73 -9.58 8.44
N LYS A 2 6.89 -8.78 9.12
CA LYS A 2 5.60 -9.20 9.65
C LYS A 2 4.51 -9.12 8.56
N VAL A 3 3.57 -10.05 8.53
CA VAL A 3 2.41 -10.02 7.60
C VAL A 3 1.14 -9.91 8.41
N VAL A 4 0.25 -8.99 8.02
CA VAL A 4 -1.06 -8.76 8.64
C VAL A 4 -2.12 -8.82 7.55
N ASN A 5 -2.94 -9.86 7.57
CA ASN A 5 -4.06 -10.03 6.64
C ASN A 5 -5.36 -9.61 7.33
N LEU A 6 -5.85 -8.42 7.02
CA LEU A 6 -7.09 -7.88 7.59
C LEU A 6 -8.34 -8.60 7.05
N GLY A 7 -8.22 -9.27 5.90
CA GLY A 7 -9.33 -10.00 5.29
C GLY A 7 -9.73 -11.28 6.02
N GLU A 8 -8.89 -11.78 6.93
CA GLU A 8 -9.21 -12.95 7.79
C GLU A 8 -10.28 -12.63 8.83
N SER A 9 -10.43 -11.35 9.16
CA SER A 9 -11.46 -10.91 10.11
C SER A 9 -12.70 -10.39 9.38
N ASN A 10 -13.89 -10.69 9.90
CA ASN A 10 -15.14 -10.17 9.36
C ASN A 10 -15.26 -8.66 9.65
N SER A 11 -15.25 -7.84 8.59
CA SER A 11 -15.35 -6.40 8.70
C SER A 11 -15.94 -5.76 7.44
N ILE A 12 -16.18 -4.45 7.47
CA ILE A 12 -16.65 -3.69 6.31
C ILE A 12 -15.61 -3.69 5.15
N LEU A 13 -14.34 -3.95 5.45
CA LEU A 13 -13.28 -4.10 4.46
C LEU A 13 -13.64 -5.17 3.41
N ASN A 14 -14.18 -6.30 3.85
CA ASN A 14 -14.54 -7.42 2.99
C ASN A 14 -15.60 -7.06 1.96
N LYS A 15 -16.53 -6.13 2.31
CA LYS A 15 -17.50 -5.59 1.35
C LYS A 15 -16.83 -4.81 0.23
N PHE A 16 -15.83 -3.98 0.55
CA PHE A 16 -15.12 -3.20 -0.46
C PHE A 16 -14.26 -4.08 -1.36
N VAL A 17 -13.57 -5.06 -0.78
CA VAL A 17 -12.81 -6.07 -1.52
C VAL A 17 -13.73 -6.86 -2.47
N ALA A 18 -14.89 -7.34 -1.98
CA ALA A 18 -15.86 -8.05 -2.80
C ALA A 18 -16.36 -7.20 -3.99
N GLN A 19 -16.68 -5.92 -3.77
CA GLN A 19 -17.08 -5.03 -4.86
C GLN A 19 -15.98 -4.76 -5.88
N MET A 20 -14.71 -4.74 -5.46
CA MET A 20 -13.57 -4.58 -6.37
C MET A 20 -13.31 -5.86 -7.20
N ARG A 21 -13.64 -7.02 -6.66
CA ARG A 21 -13.50 -8.32 -7.35
C ARG A 21 -14.67 -8.64 -8.29
N ASP A 22 -15.87 -8.12 -7.97
CA ASP A 22 -17.08 -8.39 -8.75
C ASP A 22 -16.97 -7.78 -10.15
N ARG A 23 -16.98 -8.65 -11.18
CA ARG A 23 -16.75 -8.28 -12.60
C ARG A 23 -17.76 -7.29 -13.16
N ASP A 24 -18.92 -7.13 -12.54
CA ASP A 24 -19.95 -6.21 -13.00
C ASP A 24 -19.88 -4.88 -12.23
N ILE A 25 -19.63 -4.93 -10.92
CA ILE A 25 -19.50 -3.74 -10.07
C ILE A 25 -18.20 -2.98 -10.36
N GLN A 26 -17.09 -3.67 -10.58
CA GLN A 26 -15.76 -3.06 -10.82
C GLN A 26 -15.67 -2.24 -12.11
N LYS A 27 -16.61 -2.42 -13.07
CA LYS A 27 -16.67 -1.61 -14.31
C LYS A 27 -16.97 -0.13 -14.05
N ASP A 28 -17.58 0.20 -12.91
CA ASP A 28 -17.73 1.58 -12.43
C ASP A 28 -16.39 2.06 -11.85
N SER A 29 -15.59 2.75 -12.67
CA SER A 29 -14.26 3.23 -12.29
C SER A 29 -14.31 4.22 -11.11
N MET A 30 -15.38 5.01 -10.95
CA MET A 30 -15.54 5.89 -9.79
C MET A 30 -15.71 5.07 -8.51
N ARG A 31 -16.57 4.04 -8.53
CA ARG A 31 -16.75 3.13 -7.40
C ARG A 31 -15.50 2.34 -7.08
N PHE A 32 -14.78 1.89 -8.11
CA PHE A 32 -13.51 1.18 -7.96
C PHE A 32 -12.47 2.05 -7.21
N ARG A 33 -12.25 3.29 -7.67
CA ARG A 33 -11.38 4.25 -6.99
C ARG A 33 -11.84 4.54 -5.56
N ARG A 34 -13.15 4.75 -5.36
CA ARG A 34 -13.69 5.05 -4.02
C ARG A 34 -13.55 3.87 -3.06
N ASN A 35 -13.62 2.63 -3.55
CA ASN A 35 -13.36 1.45 -2.71
C ASN A 35 -11.89 1.33 -2.34
N LEU A 36 -10.95 1.61 -3.27
CA LEU A 36 -9.52 1.69 -2.95
C LEU A 36 -9.23 2.74 -1.88
N GLU A 37 -9.84 3.91 -1.98
CA GLU A 37 -9.72 4.99 -1.00
C GLU A 37 -10.22 4.55 0.38
N ARG A 38 -11.40 3.94 0.48
CA ARG A 38 -11.96 3.39 1.73
C ARG A 38 -11.08 2.30 2.35
N ILE A 39 -10.48 1.46 1.52
CA ILE A 39 -9.52 0.45 1.97
C ILE A 39 -8.27 1.13 2.53
N GLY A 40 -7.79 2.20 1.88
CA GLY A 40 -6.68 3.03 2.38
C GLY A 40 -6.98 3.65 3.74
N GLU A 41 -8.18 4.18 3.94
CA GLU A 41 -8.65 4.72 5.22
C GLU A 41 -8.62 3.66 6.34
N ILE A 42 -9.08 2.43 6.02
CA ILE A 42 -9.05 1.31 6.98
C ILE A 42 -7.60 0.91 7.30
N PHE A 43 -6.73 0.79 6.29
CA PHE A 43 -5.32 0.49 6.53
C PHE A 43 -4.66 1.57 7.39
N ALA A 44 -4.92 2.86 7.13
CA ALA A 44 -4.39 3.96 7.94
C ALA A 44 -4.80 3.83 9.41
N TYR A 45 -6.07 3.52 9.67
CA TYR A 45 -6.57 3.29 11.02
C TYR A 45 -5.89 2.09 11.70
N GLU A 46 -5.74 0.96 11.01
CA GLU A 46 -5.07 -0.22 11.57
C GLU A 46 -3.57 0.01 11.80
N ILE A 47 -2.89 0.70 10.89
CA ILE A 47 -1.48 1.09 11.04
C ILE A 47 -1.31 1.99 12.25
N SER A 48 -2.17 2.99 12.44
CA SER A 48 -2.08 3.95 13.53
C SER A 48 -2.08 3.31 14.93
N LYS A 49 -2.70 2.14 15.08
CA LYS A 49 -2.69 1.36 16.33
C LYS A 49 -1.31 0.79 16.69
N THR A 50 -0.40 0.74 15.74
CA THR A 50 0.98 0.23 15.92
C THR A 50 2.01 1.33 16.11
N MET A 51 1.60 2.59 15.97
CA MET A 51 2.45 3.76 16.11
C MET A 51 2.73 4.09 17.58
N ASN A 52 3.91 4.67 17.84
CA ASN A 52 4.22 5.18 19.17
C ASN A 52 3.35 6.40 19.48
N ALA A 53 2.79 6.44 20.65
CA ALA A 53 1.97 7.55 21.11
C ALA A 53 2.54 8.15 22.40
N SER A 54 2.45 9.47 22.53
CA SER A 54 2.74 10.21 23.74
C SER A 54 1.49 10.90 24.30
N GLU A 55 1.44 11.07 25.61
CA GLU A 55 0.35 11.78 26.28
C GLU A 55 0.40 13.28 25.97
N LYS A 56 -0.66 13.78 25.34
CA LYS A 56 -0.81 15.20 25.02
C LYS A 56 -1.89 15.84 25.87
N SER A 57 -1.53 16.93 26.56
CA SER A 57 -2.50 17.76 27.30
C SER A 57 -3.29 18.63 26.33
N VAL A 58 -4.60 18.44 26.29
CA VAL A 58 -5.53 19.19 25.43
C VAL A 58 -6.40 20.08 26.29
N VAL A 59 -6.38 21.39 26.03
CA VAL A 59 -7.27 22.36 26.71
C VAL A 59 -8.64 22.27 26.07
N THR A 60 -9.65 21.95 26.91
CA THR A 60 -11.06 21.89 26.51
C THR A 60 -11.81 23.09 27.11
N PRO A 61 -13.03 23.39 26.70
CA PRO A 61 -13.84 24.46 27.32
C PRO A 61 -14.10 24.28 28.82
N LEU A 62 -13.98 23.03 29.35
CA LEU A 62 -14.32 22.71 30.73
C LEU A 62 -13.11 22.24 31.58
N GLY A 63 -11.92 22.12 30.99
CA GLY A 63 -10.73 21.67 31.72
C GLY A 63 -9.60 21.19 30.83
N ILE A 64 -8.72 20.35 31.36
CA ILE A 64 -7.60 19.74 30.64
C ILE A 64 -7.85 18.24 30.53
N ALA A 65 -7.77 17.71 29.30
CA ALA A 65 -7.79 16.28 29.02
C ALA A 65 -6.39 15.79 28.65
N SER A 66 -6.01 14.58 29.09
CA SER A 66 -4.83 13.88 28.60
C SER A 66 -5.25 12.87 27.54
N VAL A 67 -4.65 12.93 26.36
CA VAL A 67 -5.01 12.06 25.22
C VAL A 67 -3.72 11.50 24.62
N PRO A 68 -3.61 10.16 24.45
CA PRO A 68 -2.49 9.57 23.73
C PRO A 68 -2.61 9.89 22.23
N VAL A 69 -1.59 10.54 21.68
CA VAL A 69 -1.53 10.95 20.27
C VAL A 69 -0.22 10.45 19.69
N TYR A 70 -0.24 9.90 18.46
CA TYR A 70 1.00 9.55 17.77
C TYR A 70 1.78 10.83 17.43
N ASP A 71 3.12 10.74 17.46
CA ASP A 71 4.02 11.85 17.21
C ASP A 71 5.07 11.53 16.12
N GLU A 72 4.94 10.39 15.47
CA GLU A 72 5.82 9.94 14.40
C GLU A 72 5.57 10.73 13.10
N GLN A 73 6.66 11.13 12.43
CA GLN A 73 6.56 11.74 11.10
C GLN A 73 6.31 10.64 10.04
N VAL A 74 5.27 10.81 9.25
CA VAL A 74 4.85 9.85 8.22
C VAL A 74 5.23 10.34 6.83
N VAL A 75 5.76 9.44 6.01
CA VAL A 75 5.88 9.61 4.57
C VAL A 75 5.01 8.57 3.87
N LEU A 76 4.04 9.05 3.10
CA LEU A 76 3.19 8.20 2.27
C LEU A 76 3.79 8.09 0.88
N ALA A 77 4.08 6.89 0.42
CA ALA A 77 4.56 6.61 -0.92
C ALA A 77 3.56 5.77 -1.70
N THR A 78 3.48 5.97 -3.01
CA THR A 78 2.61 5.14 -3.86
C THR A 78 3.24 4.83 -5.20
N ILE A 79 2.94 3.62 -5.71
CA ILE A 79 3.29 3.21 -7.06
C ILE A 79 2.18 3.64 -8.02
N LEU A 80 2.55 4.49 -8.99
CA LEU A 80 1.62 5.00 -10.00
C LEU A 80 1.29 3.91 -11.04
N ARG A 81 0.10 3.91 -11.61
CA ARG A 81 -1.07 4.80 -11.50
C ARG A 81 -2.09 4.33 -10.46
N ALA A 82 -2.31 3.01 -10.35
CA ALA A 82 -3.40 2.39 -9.60
C ALA A 82 -3.37 2.69 -8.10
N GLY A 83 -2.17 2.92 -7.53
CA GLY A 83 -2.00 3.25 -6.12
C GLY A 83 -2.58 4.60 -5.67
N LEU A 84 -2.85 5.55 -6.60
CA LEU A 84 -3.31 6.89 -6.25
C LEU A 84 -4.57 6.93 -5.37
N PRO A 85 -5.66 6.19 -5.65
CA PRO A 85 -6.83 6.23 -4.79
C PRO A 85 -6.58 5.61 -3.41
N LEU A 86 -5.76 4.56 -3.33
CA LEU A 86 -5.35 3.95 -2.07
C LEU A 86 -4.52 4.93 -1.22
N HIS A 87 -3.59 5.63 -1.88
CA HIS A 87 -2.78 6.69 -1.27
C HIS A 87 -3.66 7.84 -0.74
N GLN A 88 -4.69 8.24 -1.50
CA GLN A 88 -5.64 9.26 -1.04
C GLN A 88 -6.35 8.82 0.25
N GLY A 89 -6.74 7.55 0.35
CA GLY A 89 -7.35 7.01 1.56
C GLY A 89 -6.41 7.04 2.78
N LEU A 90 -5.14 6.73 2.59
CA LEU A 90 -4.12 6.87 3.63
C LEU A 90 -3.94 8.35 4.03
N LEU A 91 -3.90 9.26 3.05
CA LEU A 91 -3.72 10.69 3.28
C LEU A 91 -4.92 11.34 3.97
N ASN A 92 -6.13 10.79 3.83
CA ASN A 92 -7.32 11.27 4.56
C ASN A 92 -7.19 11.12 6.10
N TYR A 93 -6.30 10.24 6.55
CA TYR A 93 -6.05 9.99 7.99
C TYR A 93 -4.70 10.51 8.46
N PHE A 94 -3.66 10.36 7.64
CA PHE A 94 -2.34 10.94 7.87
C PHE A 94 -2.22 12.26 7.09
N ASP A 95 -3.05 13.24 7.43
CA ASP A 95 -3.27 14.47 6.65
C ASP A 95 -2.06 15.43 6.64
N ASP A 96 -1.17 15.31 7.61
CA ASP A 96 0.10 16.04 7.71
C ASP A 96 1.29 15.29 7.09
N ALA A 97 1.08 14.09 6.52
CA ALA A 97 2.14 13.28 5.96
C ALA A 97 2.82 13.94 4.75
N GLN A 98 4.12 13.76 4.65
CA GLN A 98 4.86 14.05 3.42
C GLN A 98 4.59 12.96 2.37
N ASN A 99 4.66 13.32 1.08
CA ASN A 99 4.24 12.42 0.03
C ASN A 99 5.37 12.10 -0.95
N ALA A 100 5.44 10.84 -1.37
CA ALA A 100 6.35 10.33 -2.39
C ALA A 100 5.58 9.61 -3.50
N PHE A 101 6.02 9.79 -4.74
CA PHE A 101 5.40 9.19 -5.91
C PHE A 101 6.45 8.47 -6.74
N VAL A 102 6.16 7.22 -7.09
CA VAL A 102 7.08 6.39 -7.88
C VAL A 102 6.34 5.80 -9.07
N ALA A 103 6.91 5.95 -10.26
CA ALA A 103 6.44 5.28 -11.46
C ALA A 103 7.44 4.19 -11.83
N THR A 104 6.94 2.96 -11.92
CA THR A 104 7.69 1.79 -12.38
C THR A 104 7.13 1.29 -13.69
N TYR A 105 7.99 0.75 -14.56
CA TYR A 105 7.54 0.06 -15.75
C TYR A 105 8.37 -1.21 -16.00
N ARG A 106 7.75 -2.14 -16.71
CA ARG A 106 8.40 -3.40 -17.09
C ARG A 106 9.14 -3.19 -18.42
N LYS A 107 10.47 -3.28 -18.43
CA LYS A 107 11.26 -3.39 -19.66
C LYS A 107 11.42 -4.85 -20.06
N TYR A 108 11.02 -5.16 -21.27
CA TYR A 108 11.32 -6.46 -21.88
C TYR A 108 12.65 -6.35 -22.62
N HIS A 109 13.68 -7.06 -22.17
CA HIS A 109 14.89 -7.29 -22.94
C HIS A 109 14.70 -8.50 -23.87
N LYS A 110 15.37 -8.51 -25.02
CA LYS A 110 15.39 -9.66 -25.93
C LYS A 110 16.04 -10.85 -25.22
N GLY A 111 15.21 -11.77 -24.72
CA GLY A 111 15.60 -12.98 -23.99
C GLY A 111 14.97 -12.97 -22.60
N GLU A 112 13.83 -13.53 -22.46
CA GLU A 112 13.02 -14.01 -21.31
C GLU A 112 13.06 -13.29 -19.92
N ASP A 113 14.05 -12.45 -19.60
CA ASP A 113 14.11 -11.71 -18.35
C ASP A 113 13.56 -10.27 -18.51
N PHE A 114 12.53 -9.94 -17.75
CA PHE A 114 12.07 -8.56 -17.63
C PHE A 114 12.69 -7.93 -16.38
N HIS A 115 13.23 -6.72 -16.54
CA HIS A 115 13.63 -5.90 -15.41
C HIS A 115 12.57 -4.84 -15.12
N ILE A 116 12.39 -4.54 -13.84
CA ILE A 116 11.55 -3.43 -13.40
C ILE A 116 12.47 -2.23 -13.19
N ASP A 117 12.24 -1.20 -14.00
CA ASP A 117 12.94 0.07 -13.87
C ASP A 117 12.04 1.11 -13.19
N VAL A 118 12.63 1.92 -12.32
CA VAL A 118 12.00 3.12 -11.77
C VAL A 118 12.24 4.27 -12.75
N GLU A 119 11.20 4.70 -13.44
CA GLU A 119 11.29 5.79 -14.41
C GLU A 119 11.24 7.18 -13.78
N TYR A 120 10.43 7.27 -12.71
CA TYR A 120 10.26 8.51 -11.96
C TYR A 120 10.17 8.22 -10.48
N SER A 121 10.87 9.00 -9.68
CA SER A 121 10.78 8.96 -8.22
C SER A 121 10.92 10.37 -7.67
N SER A 122 9.93 10.80 -6.90
CA SER A 122 9.97 12.03 -6.12
C SER A 122 9.66 11.67 -4.68
N SER A 123 10.60 11.94 -3.78
CA SER A 123 10.47 11.57 -2.36
C SER A 123 11.15 12.60 -1.47
N PRO A 124 10.59 12.95 -0.31
CA PRO A 124 11.31 13.61 0.77
C PRO A 124 12.35 12.67 1.38
N SER A 125 13.18 13.18 2.30
CA SER A 125 14.04 12.31 3.13
C SER A 125 13.19 11.37 3.98
N LEU A 126 13.61 10.10 4.04
CA LEU A 126 12.98 9.05 4.85
C LEU A 126 13.68 8.84 6.20
N GLU A 127 14.80 9.54 6.42
CA GLU A 127 15.63 9.31 7.62
C GLU A 127 14.84 9.46 8.90
N GLY A 128 14.74 8.37 9.67
CA GLY A 128 14.06 8.30 10.95
C GLY A 128 12.53 8.42 10.90
N LYS A 129 11.92 8.50 9.71
CA LYS A 129 10.47 8.64 9.54
C LYS A 129 9.79 7.29 9.30
N MET A 130 8.51 7.21 9.57
CA MET A 130 7.69 6.06 9.19
C MET A 130 7.35 6.15 7.70
N LEU A 131 7.65 5.10 6.95
CA LEU A 131 7.25 4.96 5.54
C LEU A 131 5.99 4.10 5.42
N VAL A 132 4.98 4.59 4.70
CA VAL A 132 3.83 3.78 4.26
C VAL A 132 3.87 3.72 2.73
N LEU A 133 4.22 2.57 2.17
CA LEU A 133 4.30 2.35 0.71
C LEU A 133 3.09 1.58 0.22
N ALA A 134 2.29 2.21 -0.64
CA ALA A 134 1.05 1.68 -1.18
C ALA A 134 1.21 1.17 -2.63
N ASP A 135 0.76 -0.06 -2.86
CA ASP A 135 0.49 -0.64 -4.19
C ASP A 135 -0.86 -1.35 -4.15
N THR A 136 -1.54 -1.48 -5.28
CA THR A 136 -2.88 -2.09 -5.34
C THR A 136 -2.86 -3.60 -5.52
N MET A 137 -1.84 -4.12 -6.22
CA MET A 137 -1.77 -5.52 -6.65
C MET A 137 -0.36 -6.07 -6.43
N LEU A 138 -0.21 -6.90 -5.41
CA LEU A 138 1.05 -7.57 -5.10
C LEU A 138 1.11 -8.93 -5.80
N ALA A 139 1.44 -8.93 -7.11
CA ALA A 139 1.43 -10.14 -7.92
C ALA A 139 2.72 -10.96 -7.76
N THR A 140 3.88 -10.39 -8.12
CA THR A 140 5.19 -11.07 -7.99
C THR A 140 6.03 -10.54 -6.83
N GLY A 141 5.72 -9.35 -6.32
CA GLY A 141 6.51 -8.67 -5.29
C GLY A 141 7.66 -7.82 -5.82
N SER A 142 8.14 -8.08 -7.03
CA SER A 142 9.35 -7.43 -7.56
C SER A 142 9.22 -5.90 -7.68
N SER A 143 8.06 -5.39 -8.12
CA SER A 143 7.84 -3.92 -8.25
C SER A 143 7.91 -3.24 -6.89
N LEU A 144 7.31 -3.86 -5.87
CA LEU A 144 7.28 -3.34 -4.51
C LEU A 144 8.68 -3.36 -3.89
N GLU A 145 9.43 -4.46 -4.08
CA GLU A 145 10.81 -4.60 -3.62
C GLU A 145 11.73 -3.53 -4.22
N VAL A 146 11.72 -3.38 -5.56
CA VAL A 146 12.54 -2.39 -6.25
C VAL A 146 12.18 -0.97 -5.81
N THR A 147 10.88 -0.67 -5.67
CA THR A 147 10.41 0.63 -5.19
C THR A 147 10.86 0.90 -3.76
N TYR A 148 10.70 -0.07 -2.86
CA TYR A 148 11.15 0.03 -1.47
C TYR A 148 12.64 0.34 -1.38
N LYS A 149 13.48 -0.45 -2.08
CA LYS A 149 14.93 -0.24 -2.12
C LYS A 149 15.29 1.14 -2.66
N LYS A 150 14.61 1.58 -3.73
CA LYS A 150 14.82 2.91 -4.32
C LYS A 150 14.48 4.04 -3.37
N LEU A 151 13.38 3.91 -2.63
CA LEU A 151 12.97 4.90 -1.63
C LEU A 151 13.97 4.96 -0.47
N CYS A 152 14.50 3.81 0.00
CA CYS A 152 15.50 3.76 1.07
C CYS A 152 16.83 4.45 0.71
N GLU A 153 17.11 4.73 -0.58
CA GLU A 153 18.23 5.60 -0.96
C GLU A 153 18.08 7.04 -0.47
N GLN A 154 16.85 7.47 -0.10
CA GLN A 154 16.55 8.79 0.46
C GLN A 154 16.64 8.86 2.00
N GLY A 155 17.16 7.83 2.64
CA GLY A 155 17.32 7.69 4.08
C GLY A 155 16.70 6.42 4.62
N GLN A 156 17.09 6.03 5.84
CA GLN A 156 16.58 4.83 6.50
C GLN A 156 15.29 5.14 7.26
N PRO A 157 14.13 4.58 6.88
CA PRO A 157 12.90 4.74 7.66
C PRO A 157 13.01 4.05 9.02
N SER A 158 12.36 4.61 10.04
CA SER A 158 12.26 4.00 11.37
C SER A 158 11.45 2.70 11.34
N HIS A 159 10.40 2.68 10.53
CA HIS A 159 9.59 1.50 10.20
C HIS A 159 8.96 1.67 8.83
N THR A 160 8.73 0.55 8.13
CA THR A 160 8.04 0.56 6.83
C THR A 160 6.77 -0.29 6.89
N HIS A 161 5.65 0.32 6.53
CA HIS A 161 4.39 -0.36 6.28
C HIS A 161 4.17 -0.47 4.77
N LEU A 162 4.18 -1.70 4.25
CA LEU A 162 3.79 -2.01 2.88
C LEU A 162 2.29 -2.28 2.87
N VAL A 163 1.54 -1.63 2.00
CA VAL A 163 0.07 -1.70 1.98
C VAL A 163 -0.40 -2.18 0.62
N CYS A 164 -1.12 -3.30 0.59
CA CYS A 164 -1.60 -3.88 -0.65
C CYS A 164 -2.96 -4.56 -0.47
N PRO A 165 -4.04 -4.08 -1.12
CA PRO A 165 -5.36 -4.71 -1.02
C PRO A 165 -5.39 -6.17 -1.41
N ILE A 166 -4.76 -6.54 -2.54
CA ILE A 166 -4.76 -7.91 -3.06
C ILE A 166 -3.32 -8.38 -3.26
N ALA A 167 -2.97 -9.51 -2.68
CA ALA A 167 -1.67 -10.16 -2.83
C ALA A 167 -1.80 -11.60 -3.33
N SER A 168 -0.78 -12.11 -4.01
CA SER A 168 -0.61 -13.55 -4.22
C SER A 168 0.18 -14.15 -3.07
N ALA A 169 -0.07 -15.43 -2.74
CA ALA A 169 0.73 -16.18 -1.79
C ALA A 169 2.22 -16.19 -2.18
N TYR A 170 2.50 -16.34 -3.48
CA TYR A 170 3.86 -16.28 -4.03
C TYR A 170 4.57 -14.97 -3.69
N ALA A 171 3.88 -13.82 -3.86
CA ALA A 171 4.50 -12.52 -3.61
C ALA A 171 4.75 -12.26 -2.12
N VAL A 172 3.89 -12.77 -1.24
CA VAL A 172 4.10 -12.71 0.21
C VAL A 172 5.38 -13.46 0.59
N GLU A 173 5.53 -14.70 0.11
CA GLU A 173 6.75 -15.50 0.35
C GLU A 173 8.00 -14.85 -0.26
N TYR A 174 7.86 -14.29 -1.48
CA TYR A 174 8.94 -13.59 -2.14
C TYR A 174 9.44 -12.43 -1.30
N LEU A 175 8.56 -11.55 -0.85
CA LEU A 175 8.93 -10.39 -0.03
C LEU A 175 9.51 -10.79 1.33
N GLN A 176 9.01 -11.86 1.96
CA GLN A 176 9.59 -12.38 3.20
C GLN A 176 11.05 -12.80 3.06
N LYS A 177 11.45 -13.28 1.86
CA LYS A 177 12.84 -13.69 1.56
C LYS A 177 13.76 -12.54 1.16
N HIS A 178 13.19 -11.43 0.61
CA HIS A 178 13.97 -10.36 -0.03
C HIS A 178 13.98 -9.05 0.75
N LEU A 179 13.09 -8.88 1.72
CA LEU A 179 13.02 -7.70 2.57
C LEU A 179 13.52 -8.00 4.00
N PRO A 180 13.92 -6.98 4.76
CA PRO A 180 14.37 -7.16 6.14
C PRO A 180 13.35 -7.90 7.02
N GLU A 181 13.83 -8.76 7.92
CA GLU A 181 12.96 -9.46 8.87
C GLU A 181 12.31 -8.50 9.87
N GLU A 182 13.05 -7.46 10.27
CA GLU A 182 12.60 -6.44 11.22
C GLU A 182 12.38 -5.09 10.53
N GLY A 183 11.60 -4.22 11.15
CA GLY A 183 11.32 -2.88 10.65
C GLY A 183 10.39 -2.83 9.44
N VAL A 184 9.82 -3.96 8.98
CA VAL A 184 8.89 -4.01 7.84
C VAL A 184 7.63 -4.80 8.20
N THR A 185 6.46 -4.23 7.92
CA THR A 185 5.15 -4.88 8.06
C THR A 185 4.38 -4.80 6.75
N LEU A 186 3.92 -5.93 6.24
CA LEU A 186 3.05 -6.02 5.07
C LEU A 186 1.58 -6.13 5.52
N TRP A 187 0.74 -5.22 5.06
CA TRP A 187 -0.70 -5.15 5.32
C TRP A 187 -1.47 -5.54 4.06
N ILE A 188 -2.35 -6.52 4.17
CA ILE A 188 -3.09 -7.10 3.05
C ILE A 188 -4.57 -7.18 3.42
N ALA A 189 -5.46 -7.04 2.42
CA ALA A 189 -6.89 -7.25 2.61
C ALA A 189 -7.37 -8.62 2.06
N ALA A 190 -6.62 -9.22 1.13
CA ALA A 190 -6.87 -10.59 0.68
C ALA A 190 -5.61 -11.21 0.06
N VAL A 191 -5.44 -12.51 0.25
CA VAL A 191 -4.38 -13.32 -0.36
C VAL A 191 -5.02 -14.35 -1.28
N ASP A 192 -4.51 -14.45 -2.50
CA ASP A 192 -4.94 -15.42 -3.52
C ASP A 192 -3.79 -16.37 -3.85
N GLU A 193 -4.12 -17.64 -4.12
CA GLU A 193 -3.13 -18.71 -4.21
C GLU A 193 -2.38 -18.75 -5.55
N GLU A 194 -3.02 -18.34 -6.66
CA GLU A 194 -2.53 -18.62 -7.99
C GLU A 194 -2.10 -17.36 -8.76
N LEU A 195 -1.13 -17.55 -9.66
CA LEU A 195 -0.75 -16.58 -10.70
C LEU A 195 -0.87 -17.21 -12.07
N THR A 196 -1.38 -16.44 -13.04
CA THR A 196 -1.29 -16.83 -14.45
C THR A 196 0.16 -16.73 -14.96
N SER A 197 0.44 -17.33 -16.12
CA SER A 197 1.76 -17.19 -16.80
C SER A 197 2.14 -15.73 -17.13
N ARG A 198 1.16 -14.82 -17.13
CA ARG A 198 1.37 -13.37 -17.32
C ARG A 198 1.43 -12.61 -16.00
N ALA A 199 1.58 -13.31 -14.86
CA ALA A 199 1.63 -12.74 -13.52
C ALA A 199 0.36 -11.95 -13.12
N TYR A 200 -0.84 -12.38 -13.57
CA TYR A 200 -2.10 -11.92 -13.00
C TYR A 200 -2.49 -12.81 -11.83
N ILE A 201 -2.97 -12.20 -10.76
CA ILE A 201 -3.47 -12.89 -9.56
C ILE A 201 -4.82 -13.57 -9.89
N VAL A 202 -5.00 -14.81 -9.43
CA VAL A 202 -6.23 -15.61 -9.63
C VAL A 202 -6.77 -16.05 -8.26
N PRO A 203 -8.04 -15.75 -7.94
CA PRO A 203 -9.06 -15.07 -8.73
C PRO A 203 -8.79 -13.57 -8.95
N GLY A 204 -8.02 -12.89 -8.09
CA GLY A 204 -7.64 -11.49 -8.27
C GLY A 204 -8.81 -10.53 -8.49
N LEU A 205 -8.56 -9.52 -9.32
CA LEU A 205 -9.58 -8.55 -9.76
C LEU A 205 -9.33 -8.02 -11.20
N GLY A 206 -8.28 -8.52 -11.90
CA GLY A 206 -7.86 -8.01 -13.21
C GLY A 206 -6.76 -6.96 -13.12
N ASP A 207 -6.75 -5.97 -14.03
CA ASP A 207 -5.80 -4.84 -14.02
C ASP A 207 -6.38 -3.65 -13.28
N ALA A 208 -5.85 -3.38 -12.07
CA ALA A 208 -6.31 -2.29 -11.22
C ALA A 208 -6.09 -0.90 -11.87
N GLY A 209 -5.03 -0.74 -12.65
CA GLY A 209 -4.74 0.51 -13.35
C GLY A 209 -5.77 0.82 -14.43
N ASP A 210 -6.14 -0.18 -15.20
CA ASP A 210 -7.15 -0.05 -16.25
C ASP A 210 -8.56 0.15 -15.67
N LEU A 211 -8.89 -0.56 -14.59
CA LEU A 211 -10.16 -0.39 -13.87
C LEU A 211 -10.29 1.02 -13.25
N ALA A 212 -9.21 1.54 -12.69
CA ALA A 212 -9.22 2.86 -12.05
C ALA A 212 -9.19 4.03 -13.05
N PHE A 213 -8.41 3.93 -14.13
CA PHE A 213 -8.03 5.07 -14.97
C PHE A 213 -8.14 4.82 -16.48
N GLY A 214 -8.69 3.69 -16.89
CA GLY A 214 -8.81 3.32 -18.31
C GLY A 214 -7.55 2.67 -18.87
N SER A 215 -7.74 1.97 -19.99
CA SER A 215 -6.72 1.15 -20.65
C SER A 215 -5.53 2.00 -21.11
N LYS A 216 -4.33 1.45 -20.94
CA LYS A 216 -3.11 1.98 -21.56
C LYS A 216 -3.17 1.71 -23.07
N LYS A 217 -2.75 2.69 -23.87
CA LYS A 217 -2.49 2.50 -25.31
C LYS A 217 -1.14 1.88 -25.53
#